data_534a47a06292a7eff15ef0ad0b1d42bb
#
_entry.id   534a47a06292a7eff15ef0ad0b1d42bb
#
_cell.length_a   1.000
_cell.length_b   1.000
_cell.length_c   1.000
_cell.angle_alpha   90.00
_cell.angle_beta   90.00
_cell.angle_gamma   90.00
#
_symmetry.space_group_name_H-M   'P 1'
#
loop_
_entity.id
_entity.type
_entity.pdbx_description
1 polymer ?
#
loop_
_entity_poly.entity_id
_entity_poly.type
_entity_poly.pdbx_seq_one_letter_code
_entity_poly.pdbx_strand_id
1 'polypeptide(L)'
;MRANIAALSLVVIAGVVAGVAASSAQEPRTTLHVPTTPDYNTMNCSGFVTDSKVSEGYRLISGEQSNYKMTFTSGDYVYISRGQDKGVRVGDRFSVVRPNDYAGDAPWFKWQEKLMKAMGTQYIDAGQVRVVNVQPKVSIAQIIFSCDYMQRGDVVLPYQERPVPPYKEAAAFDHFAPVSGKPVAMVVSGKDHMDVYGKNSAIYVNLGTNQGVKIGDYFRIFRYQGSTAETVPQTKDYQFMMYGFGSAPQRYSWNDLPREILGEGIVCNVSRNSSTVMITFSSSEIYAGDYIEIE
;
A
#
# COMPACT_ATOMS: atom_id res chain seq x y z
N MET A 1 100.87 12.13 21.21
CA MET A 1 101.14 10.72 20.92
C MET A 1 99.89 10.16 20.24
N ARG A 2 100.09 9.67 19.05
CA ARG A 2 99.22 8.86 18.17
C ARG A 2 97.76 9.21 18.02
N ALA A 3 97.48 9.81 16.90
CA ALA A 3 96.22 9.96 16.22
C ALA A 3 95.63 8.63 15.70
N ASN A 4 94.35 8.39 15.77
CA ASN A 4 93.70 7.41 14.95
C ASN A 4 92.52 8.07 14.24
N ILE A 5 92.71 8.13 12.95
CA ILE A 5 91.68 8.62 11.98
C ILE A 5 90.76 7.43 11.70
N ALA A 6 89.50 7.58 12.01
CA ALA A 6 88.46 6.67 11.58
C ALA A 6 87.75 7.24 10.35
N ALA A 7 87.84 6.54 9.24
CA ALA A 7 87.23 6.88 7.98
C ALA A 7 85.68 6.59 8.05
N LEU A 8 84.88 7.60 7.74
CA LEU A 8 83.46 7.48 7.65
C LEU A 8 83.09 7.12 6.21
N SER A 9 82.60 5.90 6.00
CA SER A 9 82.12 5.45 4.70
C SER A 9 80.62 5.88 4.53
N LEU A 10 80.42 6.76 3.59
CA LEU A 10 79.08 7.21 3.21
C LEU A 10 78.43 6.15 2.30
N VAL A 11 77.45 5.46 2.79
CA VAL A 11 76.61 4.54 1.96
C VAL A 11 75.37 5.38 1.42
N VAL A 12 75.39 5.64 0.14
CA VAL A 12 74.27 6.24 -0.57
C VAL A 12 73.24 5.12 -0.88
N ILE A 13 72.08 5.10 -0.19
CA ILE A 13 71.02 4.21 -0.50
C ILE A 13 70.11 4.97 -1.51
N ALA A 14 70.13 4.55 -2.78
CA ALA A 14 69.25 4.99 -3.81
C ALA A 14 67.86 4.32 -3.57
N GLY A 15 66.92 5.04 -2.98
CA GLY A 15 65.51 4.61 -2.82
C GLY A 15 64.78 4.66 -4.15
N VAL A 16 64.43 3.50 -4.69
CA VAL A 16 63.48 3.38 -5.82
C VAL A 16 62.07 3.62 -5.29
N VAL A 17 61.51 4.78 -5.54
CA VAL A 17 60.09 5.06 -5.28
C VAL A 17 59.29 4.44 -6.41
N ALA A 18 58.76 3.22 -6.17
CA ALA A 18 57.75 2.61 -7.04
C ALA A 18 56.44 3.34 -6.79
N GLY A 19 56.04 4.21 -7.71
CA GLY A 19 54.74 4.85 -7.74
C GLY A 19 53.64 3.79 -7.96
N VAL A 20 52.90 3.45 -6.88
CA VAL A 20 51.67 2.68 -6.99
C VAL A 20 50.61 3.62 -7.58
N ALA A 21 50.37 3.49 -8.86
CA ALA A 21 49.18 4.11 -9.49
C ALA A 21 47.93 3.43 -8.90
N ALA A 22 47.30 4.08 -7.91
CA ALA A 22 45.99 3.68 -7.44
C ALA A 22 44.99 3.94 -8.59
N SER A 23 44.70 2.89 -9.39
CA SER A 23 43.55 2.91 -10.28
C SER A 23 42.33 2.95 -9.38
N SER A 24 41.70 4.13 -9.24
CA SER A 24 40.39 4.26 -8.69
C SER A 24 39.41 3.53 -9.64
N ALA A 25 39.15 2.25 -9.36
CA ALA A 25 38.05 1.55 -9.94
C ALA A 25 36.78 2.33 -9.51
N GLN A 26 36.27 3.14 -10.44
CA GLN A 26 35.01 3.81 -10.28
C GLN A 26 33.95 2.72 -10.24
N GLU A 27 33.42 2.41 -9.05
CA GLU A 27 32.28 1.51 -8.93
C GLU A 27 31.19 1.97 -9.91
N PRO A 28 30.61 1.06 -10.72
CA PRO A 28 29.55 1.43 -11.61
C PRO A 28 28.44 2.06 -10.76
N ARG A 29 28.16 3.34 -10.99
CA ARG A 29 27.02 4.00 -10.37
C ARG A 29 25.80 3.22 -10.78
N THR A 30 25.26 2.43 -9.86
CA THR A 30 23.97 1.80 -10.03
C THR A 30 22.97 2.94 -10.24
N THR A 31 22.54 3.17 -11.45
CA THR A 31 21.46 4.10 -11.73
C THR A 31 20.25 3.57 -11.00
N LEU A 32 19.85 4.26 -9.93
CA LEU A 32 18.61 3.97 -9.23
C LEU A 32 17.48 4.05 -10.26
N HIS A 33 16.95 2.89 -10.62
CA HIS A 33 15.78 2.82 -11.49
C HIS A 33 14.59 3.34 -10.68
N VAL A 34 14.16 4.57 -10.98
CA VAL A 34 12.94 5.13 -10.40
C VAL A 34 11.76 4.49 -11.13
N PRO A 35 10.89 3.75 -10.44
CA PRO A 35 9.72 3.15 -11.07
C PRO A 35 8.85 4.23 -11.71
N THR A 36 8.40 3.98 -12.93
CA THR A 36 7.50 4.89 -13.68
C THR A 36 6.03 4.51 -13.53
N THR A 37 5.75 3.37 -12.93
CA THR A 37 4.40 2.83 -12.70
C THR A 37 4.35 2.08 -11.38
N PRO A 38 3.16 1.93 -10.76
CA PRO A 38 2.95 0.98 -9.67
C PRO A 38 3.39 -0.43 -10.08
N ASP A 39 3.98 -1.15 -9.16
CA ASP A 39 4.36 -2.54 -9.40
C ASP A 39 3.16 -3.49 -9.41
N TYR A 40 3.40 -4.73 -9.86
CA TYR A 40 2.36 -5.75 -9.95
C TYR A 40 1.70 -6.06 -8.60
N ASN A 41 2.48 -6.11 -7.51
CA ASN A 41 1.96 -6.35 -6.17
C ASN A 41 1.05 -5.21 -5.74
N THR A 42 1.48 -3.97 -5.91
CA THR A 42 0.68 -2.78 -5.62
C THR A 42 -0.67 -2.83 -6.33
N MET A 43 -0.70 -3.16 -7.62
CA MET A 43 -1.94 -3.20 -8.38
C MET A 43 -2.86 -4.38 -8.01
N ASN A 44 -2.30 -5.54 -7.69
CA ASN A 44 -3.07 -6.76 -7.49
C ASN A 44 -3.30 -7.14 -6.03
N CYS A 45 -2.62 -6.48 -5.09
CA CYS A 45 -2.72 -6.77 -3.66
C CYS A 45 -3.24 -5.59 -2.82
N SER A 46 -3.71 -4.53 -3.44
CA SER A 46 -4.18 -3.34 -2.71
C SER A 46 -5.55 -3.50 -2.05
N GLY A 47 -6.28 -4.57 -2.37
CA GLY A 47 -7.66 -4.73 -1.96
C GLY A 47 -8.60 -3.73 -2.65
N PHE A 48 -9.87 -3.78 -2.29
CA PHE A 48 -10.86 -2.83 -2.78
C PHE A 48 -12.08 -2.78 -1.86
N VAL A 49 -12.86 -1.71 -1.98
CA VAL A 49 -14.15 -1.58 -1.31
C VAL A 49 -15.22 -1.41 -2.38
N THR A 50 -16.34 -2.09 -2.25
CA THR A 50 -17.45 -1.97 -3.21
C THR A 50 -18.81 -2.13 -2.56
N ASP A 51 -19.75 -1.32 -3.01
CA ASP A 51 -21.18 -1.43 -2.70
C ASP A 51 -21.91 -2.40 -3.63
N SER A 52 -21.23 -2.85 -4.69
CA SER A 52 -21.76 -3.84 -5.61
C SER A 52 -21.62 -5.24 -5.01
N LYS A 53 -22.68 -6.03 -5.10
CA LYS A 53 -22.65 -7.42 -4.64
C LYS A 53 -21.61 -8.20 -5.47
N VAL A 54 -20.54 -8.61 -4.81
CA VAL A 54 -19.58 -9.56 -5.40
C VAL A 54 -20.28 -10.92 -5.53
N SER A 55 -20.17 -11.54 -6.70
CA SER A 55 -20.77 -12.86 -6.94
C SER A 55 -20.07 -13.90 -6.09
N GLU A 56 -20.74 -14.39 -5.05
CA GLU A 56 -20.22 -15.42 -4.14
C GLU A 56 -20.46 -16.85 -4.64
N GLY A 57 -20.87 -17.02 -5.91
CA GLY A 57 -21.28 -18.30 -6.46
C GLY A 57 -20.15 -19.34 -6.57
N TYR A 58 -18.90 -18.92 -6.51
CA TYR A 58 -17.75 -19.80 -6.63
C TYR A 58 -16.78 -19.56 -5.49
N ARG A 59 -16.37 -20.63 -4.84
CA ARG A 59 -15.54 -20.58 -3.65
C ARG A 59 -14.38 -21.56 -3.75
N LEU A 60 -13.31 -21.24 -3.06
CA LEU A 60 -12.27 -22.17 -2.73
C LEU A 60 -12.83 -23.15 -1.68
N ILE A 61 -12.98 -24.43 -2.05
CA ILE A 61 -13.61 -25.43 -1.20
C ILE A 61 -12.63 -26.25 -0.39
N SER A 62 -11.41 -26.44 -0.89
CA SER A 62 -10.33 -27.16 -0.21
C SER A 62 -9.02 -26.96 -0.96
N GLY A 63 -7.98 -27.65 -0.52
CA GLY A 63 -6.70 -27.76 -1.21
C GLY A 63 -6.05 -29.12 -0.96
N GLU A 64 -4.89 -29.35 -1.56
CA GLU A 64 -4.12 -30.55 -1.29
C GLU A 64 -3.72 -30.64 0.19
N GLN A 65 -3.54 -31.85 0.70
CA GLN A 65 -3.22 -32.10 2.11
C GLN A 65 -4.22 -31.46 3.09
N SER A 66 -5.47 -31.35 2.70
CA SER A 66 -6.50 -30.61 3.43
C SER A 66 -6.80 -31.13 4.85
N ASN A 67 -6.32 -32.33 5.20
CA ASN A 67 -6.42 -32.86 6.56
C ASN A 67 -5.45 -32.22 7.54
N TYR A 68 -4.39 -31.59 7.01
CA TYR A 68 -3.32 -30.97 7.81
C TYR A 68 -3.12 -29.49 7.50
N LYS A 69 -3.51 -29.07 6.29
CA LYS A 69 -3.27 -27.72 5.79
C LYS A 69 -4.56 -26.93 5.70
N MET A 70 -4.64 -25.83 6.42
CA MET A 70 -5.83 -24.96 6.46
C MET A 70 -5.69 -23.73 5.58
N THR A 71 -4.46 -23.30 5.34
CA THR A 71 -4.11 -22.12 4.53
C THR A 71 -3.20 -22.52 3.39
N PHE A 72 -3.34 -21.86 2.25
CA PHE A 72 -2.65 -22.18 1.01
C PHE A 72 -1.96 -20.91 0.47
N THR A 73 -0.83 -21.11 -0.20
CA THR A 73 -0.01 -20.02 -0.75
C THR A 73 0.55 -20.39 -2.12
N SER A 74 1.34 -19.53 -2.73
CA SER A 74 1.91 -19.73 -4.07
C SER A 74 2.57 -21.09 -4.23
N GLY A 75 2.21 -21.78 -5.31
CA GLY A 75 2.66 -23.13 -5.64
C GLY A 75 1.70 -24.24 -5.20
N ASP A 76 0.85 -24.02 -4.20
CA ASP A 76 -0.12 -25.02 -3.73
C ASP A 76 -1.24 -25.25 -4.74
N TYR A 77 -1.86 -26.45 -4.65
CA TYR A 77 -3.05 -26.78 -5.42
C TYR A 77 -4.31 -26.65 -4.55
N VAL A 78 -5.33 -26.02 -5.11
CA VAL A 78 -6.62 -25.78 -4.47
C VAL A 78 -7.77 -26.24 -5.33
N TYR A 79 -8.91 -26.52 -4.70
CA TYR A 79 -10.13 -26.95 -5.37
C TYR A 79 -11.15 -25.82 -5.35
N ILE A 80 -11.68 -25.49 -6.53
CA ILE A 80 -12.71 -24.45 -6.68
C ILE A 80 -14.07 -25.10 -7.03
N SER A 81 -15.15 -24.57 -6.47
CA SER A 81 -16.53 -25.06 -6.65
C SER A 81 -17.13 -24.75 -8.02
N ARG A 82 -16.30 -24.89 -9.08
CA ARG A 82 -16.67 -24.62 -10.46
C ARG A 82 -15.95 -25.58 -11.39
N GLY A 83 -16.68 -26.27 -12.24
CA GLY A 83 -16.15 -27.30 -13.14
C GLY A 83 -16.55 -27.08 -14.59
N GLN A 84 -16.50 -28.16 -15.36
CA GLN A 84 -16.85 -28.20 -16.77
C GLN A 84 -18.31 -27.76 -17.02
N ASP A 85 -19.23 -28.11 -16.12
CA ASP A 85 -20.65 -27.72 -16.15
C ASP A 85 -20.89 -26.20 -16.11
N LYS A 86 -19.89 -25.44 -15.67
CA LYS A 86 -19.86 -23.98 -15.63
C LYS A 86 -18.89 -23.36 -16.64
N GLY A 87 -18.45 -24.15 -17.62
CA GLY A 87 -17.62 -23.69 -18.71
C GLY A 87 -16.15 -23.43 -18.38
N VAL A 88 -15.65 -23.93 -17.23
CA VAL A 88 -14.24 -23.81 -16.86
C VAL A 88 -13.38 -24.65 -17.78
N ARG A 89 -12.23 -24.13 -18.16
CA ARG A 89 -11.23 -24.79 -19.00
C ARG A 89 -9.87 -24.79 -18.31
N VAL A 90 -9.04 -25.75 -18.66
CA VAL A 90 -7.62 -25.75 -18.27
C VAL A 90 -6.95 -24.47 -18.80
N GLY A 91 -6.20 -23.82 -17.95
CA GLY A 91 -5.53 -22.53 -18.25
C GLY A 91 -6.32 -21.30 -17.80
N ASP A 92 -7.60 -21.39 -17.49
CA ASP A 92 -8.39 -20.27 -16.98
C ASP A 92 -7.76 -19.70 -15.71
N ARG A 93 -7.78 -18.36 -15.60
CA ARG A 93 -7.29 -17.63 -14.43
C ARG A 93 -8.45 -17.07 -13.63
N PHE A 94 -8.32 -17.12 -12.32
CA PHE A 94 -9.27 -16.53 -11.38
C PHE A 94 -8.54 -15.70 -10.34
N SER A 95 -9.19 -14.64 -9.89
CA SER A 95 -8.81 -13.89 -8.69
C SER A 95 -9.49 -14.52 -7.48
N VAL A 96 -8.78 -14.57 -6.37
CA VAL A 96 -9.32 -15.04 -5.09
C VAL A 96 -9.36 -13.84 -4.15
N VAL A 97 -10.54 -13.59 -3.58
CA VAL A 97 -10.77 -12.46 -2.68
C VAL A 97 -11.49 -12.92 -1.42
N ARG A 98 -11.34 -12.18 -0.35
CA ARG A 98 -11.99 -12.44 0.93
C ARG A 98 -12.64 -11.16 1.46
N PRO A 99 -13.93 -11.22 1.88
CA PRO A 99 -14.51 -10.13 2.63
C PRO A 99 -13.69 -9.85 3.89
N ASN A 100 -13.39 -8.59 4.14
CA ASN A 100 -12.68 -8.15 5.32
C ASN A 100 -13.68 -7.47 6.25
N ASP A 101 -14.17 -8.23 7.23
CA ASP A 101 -15.13 -7.72 8.19
C ASP A 101 -14.40 -6.90 9.25
N TYR A 102 -14.65 -5.61 9.24
CA TYR A 102 -14.16 -4.64 10.22
C TYR A 102 -14.94 -4.74 11.55
N ALA A 103 -15.14 -5.95 12.04
CA ALA A 103 -15.94 -6.15 13.24
C ALA A 103 -15.08 -5.99 14.48
N GLY A 104 -15.18 -4.85 15.16
CA GLY A 104 -14.72 -4.72 16.53
C GLY A 104 -13.68 -3.65 16.84
N ASP A 105 -13.15 -2.95 15.86
CA ASP A 105 -12.19 -1.88 16.13
C ASP A 105 -12.93 -0.59 16.54
N ALA A 106 -12.39 0.12 17.50
CA ALA A 106 -12.91 1.43 17.88
C ALA A 106 -12.77 2.41 16.70
N PRO A 107 -13.81 3.20 16.39
CA PRO A 107 -13.71 4.14 15.27
C PRO A 107 -12.68 5.23 15.55
N TRP A 108 -11.86 5.53 14.55
CA TRP A 108 -10.85 6.58 14.60
C TRP A 108 -11.43 7.98 14.54
N PHE A 109 -12.62 8.11 13.94
CA PHE A 109 -13.35 9.37 13.89
C PHE A 109 -14.86 9.12 13.90
N LYS A 110 -15.62 10.13 14.32
CA LYS A 110 -17.05 10.04 14.66
C LYS A 110 -17.96 9.41 13.61
N TRP A 111 -17.63 9.52 12.32
CA TRP A 111 -18.49 9.09 11.21
C TRP A 111 -17.94 7.90 10.43
N GLN A 112 -16.85 7.29 10.87
CA GLN A 112 -16.14 6.23 10.14
C GLN A 112 -17.05 5.06 9.77
N GLU A 113 -17.76 4.48 10.73
CA GLU A 113 -18.66 3.34 10.49
C GLU A 113 -19.76 3.66 9.45
N LYS A 114 -20.29 4.89 9.51
CA LYS A 114 -21.31 5.33 8.55
C LYS A 114 -20.73 5.42 7.14
N LEU A 115 -19.52 5.94 7.01
CA LEU A 115 -18.84 6.03 5.71
C LEU A 115 -18.46 4.65 5.19
N MET A 116 -17.93 3.76 6.03
CA MET A 116 -17.63 2.38 5.66
C MET A 116 -18.88 1.66 5.14
N LYS A 117 -20.01 1.77 5.84
CA LYS A 117 -21.28 1.23 5.38
C LYS A 117 -21.73 1.79 4.02
N ALA A 118 -21.54 3.08 3.79
CA ALA A 118 -21.91 3.73 2.53
C ALA A 118 -20.99 3.33 1.37
N MET A 119 -19.74 3.05 1.65
CA MET A 119 -18.76 2.55 0.67
C MET A 119 -19.02 1.08 0.29
N GLY A 120 -19.55 0.28 1.21
CA GLY A 120 -19.86 -1.12 1.01
C GLY A 120 -18.92 -2.08 1.73
N THR A 121 -18.69 -3.26 1.15
CA THR A 121 -17.84 -4.30 1.71
C THR A 121 -16.40 -4.13 1.25
N GLN A 122 -15.48 -4.19 2.18
CA GLN A 122 -14.05 -4.25 1.91
C GLN A 122 -13.65 -5.69 1.57
N TYR A 123 -12.82 -5.87 0.57
CA TYR A 123 -12.27 -7.15 0.16
C TYR A 123 -10.75 -7.12 0.17
N ILE A 124 -10.15 -8.18 0.70
CA ILE A 124 -8.73 -8.47 0.56
C ILE A 124 -8.53 -9.19 -0.77
N ASP A 125 -7.53 -8.79 -1.54
CA ASP A 125 -7.01 -9.62 -2.63
C ASP A 125 -6.16 -10.74 -2.00
N ALA A 126 -6.64 -11.98 -1.99
CA ALA A 126 -5.86 -13.12 -1.51
C ALA A 126 -4.84 -13.57 -2.56
N GLY A 127 -5.13 -13.39 -3.85
CA GLY A 127 -4.22 -13.66 -4.95
C GLY A 127 -4.90 -14.23 -6.19
N GLN A 128 -4.18 -15.07 -6.95
CA GLN A 128 -4.63 -15.59 -8.23
C GLN A 128 -4.33 -17.09 -8.36
N VAL A 129 -5.24 -17.79 -9.01
CA VAL A 129 -5.11 -19.20 -9.31
C VAL A 129 -5.25 -19.46 -10.81
N ARG A 130 -4.60 -20.53 -11.31
CA ARG A 130 -4.73 -21.00 -12.68
C ARG A 130 -5.21 -22.44 -12.68
N VAL A 131 -6.25 -22.74 -13.43
CA VAL A 131 -6.82 -24.06 -13.57
C VAL A 131 -5.83 -25.01 -14.27
N VAL A 132 -5.54 -26.14 -13.63
CA VAL A 132 -4.65 -27.20 -14.17
C VAL A 132 -5.39 -28.47 -14.53
N ASN A 133 -6.56 -28.70 -13.93
CA ASN A 133 -7.43 -29.85 -14.24
C ASN A 133 -8.89 -29.46 -14.01
N VAL A 134 -9.79 -30.02 -14.82
CA VAL A 134 -11.23 -29.74 -14.77
C VAL A 134 -11.99 -31.05 -14.64
N GLN A 135 -12.86 -31.12 -13.65
CA GLN A 135 -13.83 -32.16 -13.43
C GLN A 135 -15.26 -31.66 -13.68
N PRO A 136 -16.29 -32.50 -13.71
CA PRO A 136 -17.64 -32.02 -14.02
C PRO A 136 -18.13 -30.85 -13.17
N LYS A 137 -17.89 -30.86 -11.83
CA LYS A 137 -18.39 -29.86 -10.88
C LYS A 137 -17.30 -29.10 -10.14
N VAL A 138 -16.06 -29.52 -10.22
CA VAL A 138 -14.92 -28.99 -9.47
C VAL A 138 -13.74 -28.80 -10.43
N SER A 139 -12.92 -27.82 -10.19
CA SER A 139 -11.65 -27.66 -10.88
C SER A 139 -10.50 -27.65 -9.88
N ILE A 140 -9.36 -28.18 -10.31
CA ILE A 140 -8.10 -28.10 -9.59
C ILE A 140 -7.33 -26.93 -10.17
N ALA A 141 -6.91 -26.02 -9.31
CA ALA A 141 -6.14 -24.86 -9.72
C ALA A 141 -4.87 -24.75 -8.88
N GLN A 142 -3.80 -24.29 -9.51
CA GLN A 142 -2.56 -23.94 -8.83
C GLN A 142 -2.57 -22.46 -8.46
N ILE A 143 -2.15 -22.14 -7.24
CA ILE A 143 -1.95 -20.74 -6.82
C ILE A 143 -0.69 -20.23 -7.51
N ILE A 144 -0.87 -19.29 -8.44
CA ILE A 144 0.22 -18.70 -9.23
C ILE A 144 0.74 -17.40 -8.63
N PHE A 145 -0.04 -16.78 -7.73
CA PHE A 145 0.31 -15.52 -7.09
C PHE A 145 -0.47 -15.37 -5.78
N SER A 146 0.20 -15.01 -4.70
CA SER A 146 -0.41 -14.77 -3.39
C SER A 146 -0.10 -13.37 -2.90
N CYS A 147 -1.15 -12.64 -2.51
CA CYS A 147 -1.06 -11.39 -1.74
C CYS A 147 -1.16 -11.66 -0.24
N ASP A 148 -1.95 -12.67 0.10
CA ASP A 148 -2.22 -13.19 1.43
C ASP A 148 -2.42 -14.71 1.30
N TYR A 149 -2.49 -15.42 2.42
CA TYR A 149 -2.87 -16.82 2.38
C TYR A 149 -4.30 -16.98 1.86
N MET A 150 -4.55 -18.08 1.15
CA MET A 150 -5.89 -18.48 0.74
C MET A 150 -6.44 -19.52 1.72
N GLN A 151 -7.74 -19.52 1.92
CA GLN A 151 -8.42 -20.46 2.81
C GLN A 151 -9.76 -20.92 2.24
N ARG A 152 -10.32 -21.97 2.84
CA ARG A 152 -11.66 -22.45 2.47
C ARG A 152 -12.68 -21.34 2.69
N GLY A 153 -13.59 -21.18 1.74
CA GLY A 153 -14.62 -20.15 1.76
C GLY A 153 -14.24 -18.86 1.02
N ASP A 154 -12.95 -18.66 0.68
CA ASP A 154 -12.56 -17.52 -0.14
C ASP A 154 -13.34 -17.51 -1.46
N VAL A 155 -13.69 -16.32 -1.90
CA VAL A 155 -14.51 -16.09 -3.10
C VAL A 155 -13.60 -16.14 -4.35
N VAL A 156 -14.03 -16.88 -5.35
CA VAL A 156 -13.31 -17.04 -6.62
C VAL A 156 -14.04 -16.26 -7.71
N LEU A 157 -13.35 -15.31 -8.34
CA LEU A 157 -13.87 -14.44 -9.38
C LEU A 157 -13.11 -14.64 -10.70
N PRO A 158 -13.74 -14.44 -11.85
CA PRO A 158 -12.99 -14.37 -13.11
C PRO A 158 -11.88 -13.32 -13.00
N TYR A 159 -10.68 -13.69 -13.46
CA TYR A 159 -9.56 -12.76 -13.46
C TYR A 159 -9.83 -11.60 -14.42
N GLN A 160 -9.59 -10.41 -13.93
CA GLN A 160 -9.60 -9.19 -14.75
C GLN A 160 -8.25 -8.48 -14.57
N GLU A 161 -7.62 -8.17 -15.70
CA GLU A 161 -6.40 -7.40 -15.66
C GLU A 161 -6.69 -5.97 -15.20
N ARG A 162 -5.91 -5.50 -14.24
CA ARG A 162 -6.03 -4.12 -13.74
C ARG A 162 -5.11 -3.23 -14.57
N PRO A 163 -5.62 -2.14 -15.14
CA PRO A 163 -4.79 -1.19 -15.85
C PRO A 163 -3.75 -0.58 -14.91
N VAL A 164 -2.51 -0.49 -15.35
CA VAL A 164 -1.40 0.07 -14.59
C VAL A 164 -1.18 1.52 -15.06
N PRO A 165 -1.59 2.53 -14.28
CA PRO A 165 -1.41 3.92 -14.66
C PRO A 165 0.07 4.34 -14.49
N PRO A 166 0.58 5.25 -15.33
CA PRO A 166 1.89 5.83 -15.11
C PRO A 166 1.87 6.75 -13.89
N TYR A 167 3.00 6.81 -13.17
CA TYR A 167 3.19 7.87 -12.19
C TYR A 167 3.30 9.22 -12.87
N LYS A 168 2.76 10.27 -12.23
CA LYS A 168 2.99 11.64 -12.67
C LYS A 168 4.47 12.00 -12.51
N GLU A 169 4.93 12.95 -13.29
CA GLU A 169 6.25 13.52 -13.09
C GLU A 169 6.37 14.12 -11.68
N ALA A 170 7.54 13.93 -11.07
CA ALA A 170 7.79 14.47 -9.74
C ALA A 170 7.77 16.02 -9.81
N ALA A 171 6.80 16.60 -9.12
CA ALA A 171 6.74 18.04 -8.88
C ALA A 171 7.27 18.38 -7.49
N ALA A 172 7.65 19.63 -7.28
CA ALA A 172 7.98 20.11 -5.94
C ALA A 172 6.74 20.00 -5.05
N PHE A 173 6.91 19.40 -3.88
CA PHE A 173 5.84 19.26 -2.90
C PHE A 173 5.53 20.63 -2.28
N ASP A 174 4.26 21.05 -2.39
CA ASP A 174 3.76 22.27 -1.76
C ASP A 174 2.94 21.90 -0.51
N HIS A 175 3.54 22.15 0.65
CA HIS A 175 2.95 21.83 1.95
C HIS A 175 1.64 22.59 2.25
N PHE A 176 1.46 23.76 1.63
CA PHE A 176 0.29 24.62 1.80
C PHE A 176 -0.49 24.85 0.50
N ALA A 177 -0.42 23.90 -0.42
CA ALA A 177 -1.08 24.02 -1.70
C ALA A 177 -2.56 24.43 -1.55
N PRO A 178 -3.04 25.36 -2.39
CA PRO A 178 -4.41 25.85 -2.33
C PRO A 178 -5.42 24.73 -2.63
N VAL A 179 -6.68 24.95 -2.25
CA VAL A 179 -7.78 24.04 -2.57
C VAL A 179 -7.90 23.86 -4.09
N SER A 180 -8.12 22.62 -4.54
CA SER A 180 -8.29 22.32 -5.96
C SER A 180 -9.66 22.76 -6.50
N GLY A 181 -10.63 22.98 -5.63
CA GLY A 181 -12.02 23.25 -6.00
C GLY A 181 -12.79 21.99 -6.47
N LYS A 182 -12.14 20.82 -6.45
CA LYS A 182 -12.73 19.55 -6.79
C LYS A 182 -13.35 18.85 -5.57
N PRO A 183 -14.11 17.74 -5.74
CA PRO A 183 -14.70 17.03 -4.62
C PRO A 183 -13.67 16.64 -3.56
N VAL A 184 -14.07 16.85 -2.30
CA VAL A 184 -13.31 16.49 -1.11
C VAL A 184 -13.98 15.31 -0.42
N ALA A 185 -13.19 14.39 0.07
CA ALA A 185 -13.62 13.24 0.84
C ALA A 185 -12.68 12.96 2.00
N MET A 186 -12.74 11.74 2.54
CA MET A 186 -11.94 11.34 3.68
C MET A 186 -11.20 10.02 3.39
N VAL A 187 -10.05 9.85 4.00
CA VAL A 187 -9.42 8.55 4.21
C VAL A 187 -10.29 7.81 5.23
N VAL A 188 -10.98 6.77 4.80
CA VAL A 188 -11.94 6.06 5.66
C VAL A 188 -11.29 4.89 6.37
N SER A 189 -10.44 4.15 5.68
CA SER A 189 -9.70 3.00 6.22
C SER A 189 -8.51 2.66 5.33
N GLY A 190 -7.76 1.65 5.69
CA GLY A 190 -6.68 1.11 4.86
C GLY A 190 -6.69 -0.41 4.78
N LYS A 191 -5.81 -0.94 3.95
CA LYS A 191 -5.78 -2.36 3.59
C LYS A 191 -5.64 -3.29 4.81
N ASP A 192 -4.71 -3.02 5.69
CA ASP A 192 -4.31 -3.96 6.75
C ASP A 192 -4.85 -3.55 8.13
N HIS A 193 -5.99 -2.83 8.18
CA HIS A 193 -6.57 -2.27 9.41
C HIS A 193 -5.58 -1.43 10.23
N MET A 194 -4.58 -0.87 9.53
CA MET A 194 -3.63 0.03 10.16
C MET A 194 -4.31 1.36 10.46
N ASP A 195 -3.83 2.01 11.48
CA ASP A 195 -4.35 3.29 11.92
C ASP A 195 -3.56 4.46 11.34
N VAL A 196 -2.32 4.17 10.92
CA VAL A 196 -1.35 5.13 10.40
C VAL A 196 -0.85 4.65 9.05
N TYR A 197 -0.86 5.53 8.08
CA TYR A 197 -0.49 5.24 6.71
C TYR A 197 0.67 6.12 6.27
N GLY A 198 1.50 5.60 5.40
CA GLY A 198 2.60 6.30 4.77
C GLY A 198 2.80 5.87 3.32
N LYS A 199 3.92 6.25 2.73
CA LYS A 199 4.27 5.84 1.37
C LYS A 199 4.15 4.33 1.19
N ASN A 200 3.57 3.90 0.08
CA ASN A 200 3.26 2.51 -0.29
C ASN A 200 2.11 1.86 0.50
N SER A 201 1.43 2.57 1.38
CA SER A 201 0.19 2.09 1.98
C SER A 201 -0.99 2.25 1.01
N ALA A 202 -1.87 1.25 0.98
CA ALA A 202 -3.15 1.34 0.27
C ALA A 202 -4.23 1.83 1.25
N ILE A 203 -4.90 2.93 0.89
CA ILE A 203 -6.00 3.53 1.66
C ILE A 203 -7.30 3.48 0.86
N TYR A 204 -8.42 3.46 1.57
CA TYR A 204 -9.75 3.48 0.98
C TYR A 204 -10.46 4.79 1.31
N VAL A 205 -10.97 5.42 0.26
CA VAL A 205 -11.57 6.75 0.33
C VAL A 205 -13.01 6.72 -0.20
N ASN A 206 -13.87 7.59 0.33
CA ASN A 206 -15.28 7.66 -0.03
C ASN A 206 -15.56 8.55 -1.26
N LEU A 207 -14.69 8.46 -2.27
CA LEU A 207 -14.90 9.00 -3.62
C LEU A 207 -14.75 7.87 -4.64
N GLY A 208 -15.63 7.84 -5.63
CA GLY A 208 -15.63 6.81 -6.65
C GLY A 208 -16.07 7.33 -8.03
N THR A 209 -16.50 6.42 -8.89
CA THR A 209 -16.95 6.78 -10.25
C THR A 209 -18.14 7.72 -10.26
N ASN A 210 -18.99 7.71 -9.21
CA ASN A 210 -20.12 8.65 -9.08
C ASN A 210 -19.65 10.11 -8.98
N GLN A 211 -18.42 10.34 -8.52
CA GLN A 211 -17.80 11.66 -8.43
C GLN A 211 -16.77 11.89 -9.55
N GLY A 212 -16.74 10.99 -10.55
CA GLY A 212 -15.89 11.12 -11.74
C GLY A 212 -14.46 10.61 -11.54
N VAL A 213 -14.16 9.92 -10.43
CA VAL A 213 -12.84 9.32 -10.17
C VAL A 213 -12.54 8.21 -11.17
N LYS A 214 -11.30 8.16 -11.65
CA LYS A 214 -10.77 7.16 -12.57
C LYS A 214 -9.47 6.57 -12.05
N ILE A 215 -9.14 5.36 -12.50
CA ILE A 215 -7.82 4.77 -12.25
C ILE A 215 -6.76 5.68 -12.87
N GLY A 216 -5.71 5.97 -12.09
CA GLY A 216 -4.64 6.88 -12.49
C GLY A 216 -4.82 8.34 -12.04
N ASP A 217 -5.99 8.71 -11.57
CA ASP A 217 -6.18 10.03 -10.95
C ASP A 217 -5.28 10.15 -9.71
N TYR A 218 -4.81 11.37 -9.47
CA TYR A 218 -4.05 11.69 -8.29
C TYR A 218 -4.92 12.38 -7.26
N PHE A 219 -4.69 12.00 -6.02
CA PHE A 219 -5.28 12.63 -4.86
C PHE A 219 -4.22 13.32 -4.04
N ARG A 220 -4.58 14.50 -3.53
CA ARG A 220 -3.86 15.21 -2.48
C ARG A 220 -4.49 14.91 -1.13
N ILE A 221 -3.67 14.50 -0.16
CA ILE A 221 -4.10 14.15 1.20
C ILE A 221 -3.74 15.30 2.12
N PHE A 222 -4.70 15.77 2.93
CA PHE A 222 -4.50 16.94 3.76
C PHE A 222 -5.28 16.87 5.07
N ARG A 223 -4.88 17.69 6.01
CA ARG A 223 -5.52 17.85 7.32
C ARG A 223 -5.87 19.29 7.56
N TYR A 224 -7.09 19.52 8.03
CA TYR A 224 -7.43 20.83 8.57
C TYR A 224 -6.82 20.97 9.95
N GLN A 225 -6.17 22.10 10.19
CA GLN A 225 -5.66 22.46 11.49
C GLN A 225 -6.76 23.17 12.30
N GLY A 226 -6.85 22.88 13.59
CA GLY A 226 -7.78 23.55 14.48
C GLY A 226 -8.67 22.59 15.27
N SER A 227 -9.26 23.12 16.33
CA SER A 227 -9.95 22.37 17.38
C SER A 227 -11.25 21.69 16.96
N THR A 228 -11.80 22.01 15.78
CA THR A 228 -13.06 21.44 15.30
C THR A 228 -12.89 20.26 14.32
N ALA A 229 -11.67 20.07 13.82
CA ALA A 229 -11.37 19.07 12.79
C ALA A 229 -10.50 17.91 13.31
N GLU A 230 -10.31 17.80 14.63
CA GLU A 230 -9.41 16.82 15.23
C GLU A 230 -9.93 15.39 15.07
N THR A 231 -9.05 14.49 14.66
CA THR A 231 -9.27 13.04 14.75
C THR A 231 -9.09 12.53 16.19
N VAL A 232 -9.61 11.35 16.51
CA VAL A 232 -9.49 10.78 17.86
C VAL A 232 -8.05 10.80 18.41
N PRO A 233 -6.99 10.47 17.61
CA PRO A 233 -5.61 10.53 18.11
C PRO A 233 -5.12 11.96 18.41
N GLN A 234 -5.79 12.96 17.89
CA GLN A 234 -5.42 14.38 18.05
C GLN A 234 -6.23 15.07 19.13
N THR A 235 -7.24 14.41 19.69
CA THR A 235 -8.01 14.98 20.80
C THR A 235 -7.12 15.14 22.05
N LYS A 236 -7.33 16.20 22.78
CA LYS A 236 -6.57 16.50 24.02
C LYS A 236 -6.55 15.34 24.99
N ASP A 237 -7.68 14.67 25.16
CA ASP A 237 -7.83 13.59 26.13
C ASP A 237 -7.02 12.36 25.71
N TYR A 238 -6.98 12.05 24.42
CA TYR A 238 -6.20 10.95 23.89
C TYR A 238 -4.69 11.21 24.03
N GLN A 239 -4.23 12.39 23.66
CA GLN A 239 -2.81 12.77 23.82
C GLN A 239 -2.39 12.76 25.28
N PHE A 240 -3.24 13.24 26.18
CA PHE A 240 -2.99 13.19 27.62
C PHE A 240 -2.87 11.76 28.15
N MET A 241 -3.78 10.89 27.75
CA MET A 241 -3.78 9.49 28.20
C MET A 241 -2.63 8.67 27.64
N MET A 242 -2.25 8.89 26.37
CA MET A 242 -1.27 8.06 25.68
C MET A 242 0.18 8.38 26.04
N TYR A 243 0.50 9.66 26.29
CA TYR A 243 1.88 10.07 26.53
C TYR A 243 2.19 10.40 28.00
N GLY A 244 1.21 10.44 28.88
CA GLY A 244 1.41 10.72 30.31
C GLY A 244 2.02 12.08 30.66
N PHE A 245 2.36 12.85 29.64
CA PHE A 245 2.87 14.21 29.75
C PHE A 245 1.78 15.15 29.25
N GLY A 246 1.11 15.80 30.20
CA GLY A 246 0.06 16.72 29.86
C GLY A 246 0.52 17.73 28.81
N SER A 247 -0.04 17.65 27.62
CA SER A 247 -0.01 18.79 26.71
C SER A 247 -0.68 19.94 27.46
N ALA A 248 -0.06 21.12 27.45
CA ALA A 248 -0.69 22.31 28.02
C ALA A 248 -2.10 22.43 27.43
N PRO A 249 -3.15 22.60 28.26
CA PRO A 249 -4.49 22.74 27.76
C PRO A 249 -4.52 23.87 26.75
N GLN A 250 -5.07 23.59 25.57
CA GLN A 250 -5.19 24.57 24.52
C GLN A 250 -6.07 25.72 25.02
N ARG A 251 -5.46 26.84 25.33
CA ARG A 251 -6.17 28.01 25.86
C ARG A 251 -6.94 28.79 24.78
N TYR A 252 -6.64 28.52 23.51
CA TYR A 252 -7.21 29.22 22.38
C TYR A 252 -7.77 28.24 21.36
N SER A 253 -8.96 28.51 20.85
CA SER A 253 -9.58 27.82 19.75
C SER A 253 -9.30 28.60 18.47
N TRP A 254 -8.65 27.97 17.50
CA TRP A 254 -8.38 28.57 16.18
C TRP A 254 -9.15 27.78 15.14
N ASN A 255 -9.97 28.45 14.34
CA ASN A 255 -10.79 27.82 13.32
C ASN A 255 -10.31 28.12 11.89
N ASP A 256 -9.49 29.13 11.73
CA ASP A 256 -9.06 29.65 10.42
C ASP A 256 -7.58 29.36 10.13
N LEU A 257 -7.08 28.24 10.60
CA LEU A 257 -5.72 27.81 10.28
C LEU A 257 -5.66 27.23 8.86
N PRO A 258 -4.54 27.45 8.16
CA PRO A 258 -4.35 26.83 6.85
C PRO A 258 -4.35 25.31 6.98
N ARG A 259 -4.88 24.64 5.94
CA ARG A 259 -4.74 23.19 5.84
C ARG A 259 -3.29 22.80 5.56
N GLU A 260 -2.90 21.66 6.04
CA GLU A 260 -1.59 21.07 5.83
C GLU A 260 -1.70 19.91 4.85
N ILE A 261 -0.90 19.93 3.78
CA ILE A 261 -0.80 18.82 2.84
C ILE A 261 0.14 17.77 3.44
N LEU A 262 -0.36 16.56 3.59
CA LEU A 262 0.35 15.44 4.20
C LEU A 262 1.01 14.55 3.16
N GLY A 263 0.44 14.47 1.96
CA GLY A 263 0.95 13.58 0.93
C GLY A 263 0.08 13.53 -0.31
N GLU A 264 0.44 12.59 -1.18
CA GLU A 264 -0.22 12.34 -2.45
C GLU A 264 -0.38 10.83 -2.68
N GLY A 265 -1.39 10.46 -3.46
CA GLY A 265 -1.61 9.08 -3.84
C GLY A 265 -2.24 8.94 -5.21
N ILE A 266 -2.07 7.77 -5.82
CA ILE A 266 -2.61 7.40 -7.12
C ILE A 266 -3.76 6.40 -6.96
N VAL A 267 -4.81 6.57 -7.73
CA VAL A 267 -5.96 5.65 -7.75
C VAL A 267 -5.58 4.36 -8.48
N CYS A 268 -5.59 3.24 -7.76
CA CYS A 268 -5.31 1.90 -8.29
C CYS A 268 -6.56 1.09 -8.59
N ASN A 269 -7.65 1.35 -7.87
CA ASN A 269 -8.95 0.70 -8.09
C ASN A 269 -10.07 1.69 -7.79
N VAL A 270 -11.21 1.54 -8.49
CA VAL A 270 -12.35 2.43 -8.32
C VAL A 270 -13.66 1.64 -8.36
N SER A 271 -14.54 1.94 -7.42
CA SER A 271 -15.92 1.48 -7.35
C SER A 271 -16.86 2.67 -7.46
N ARG A 272 -18.18 2.45 -7.35
CA ARG A 272 -19.14 3.56 -7.49
C ARG A 272 -18.94 4.65 -6.43
N ASN A 273 -18.76 4.25 -5.17
CA ASN A 273 -18.72 5.16 -4.02
C ASN A 273 -17.40 5.14 -3.27
N SER A 274 -16.37 4.49 -3.82
CA SER A 274 -15.07 4.34 -3.17
C SER A 274 -13.95 4.19 -4.18
N SER A 275 -12.73 4.49 -3.74
CA SER A 275 -11.51 4.21 -4.48
C SER A 275 -10.44 3.64 -3.55
N THR A 276 -9.59 2.81 -4.13
CA THR A 276 -8.34 2.38 -3.50
C THR A 276 -7.22 3.29 -4.02
N VAL A 277 -6.56 3.96 -3.10
CA VAL A 277 -5.48 4.91 -3.39
C VAL A 277 -4.18 4.38 -2.79
N MET A 278 -3.14 4.28 -3.61
CA MET A 278 -1.78 3.99 -3.15
C MET A 278 -1.08 5.30 -2.86
N ILE A 279 -0.60 5.47 -1.64
CA ILE A 279 0.17 6.66 -1.24
C ILE A 279 1.53 6.62 -1.94
N THR A 280 1.77 7.57 -2.82
CA THR A 280 3.02 7.71 -3.58
C THR A 280 4.06 8.54 -2.86
N PHE A 281 3.59 9.49 -2.05
CA PHE A 281 4.42 10.38 -1.24
C PHE A 281 3.69 10.73 0.07
N SER A 282 4.43 10.80 1.17
CA SER A 282 3.94 11.36 2.43
C SER A 282 5.06 12.15 3.11
N SER A 283 4.73 13.35 3.57
CA SER A 283 5.61 14.22 4.38
C SER A 283 5.43 13.99 5.87
N SER A 284 4.26 13.50 6.25
CA SER A 284 3.87 13.19 7.64
C SER A 284 2.98 11.95 7.67
N GLU A 285 2.64 11.51 8.87
CA GLU A 285 1.70 10.41 9.11
C GLU A 285 0.29 10.79 8.61
N ILE A 286 -0.32 9.87 7.89
CA ILE A 286 -1.69 9.98 7.41
C ILE A 286 -2.56 9.06 8.26
N TYR A 287 -3.71 9.54 8.71
CA TYR A 287 -4.65 8.79 9.55
C TYR A 287 -6.00 8.59 8.85
N ALA A 288 -6.71 7.56 9.26
CA ALA A 288 -8.14 7.51 8.97
C ALA A 288 -8.82 8.75 9.58
N GLY A 289 -9.60 9.46 8.75
CA GLY A 289 -10.18 10.75 9.11
C GLY A 289 -9.50 11.95 8.48
N ASP A 290 -8.30 11.82 7.92
CA ASP A 290 -7.70 12.87 7.09
C ASP A 290 -8.49 13.06 5.80
N TYR A 291 -8.40 14.25 5.26
CA TYR A 291 -9.14 14.63 4.06
C TYR A 291 -8.34 14.34 2.79
N ILE A 292 -9.07 14.19 1.69
CA ILE A 292 -8.50 13.92 0.39
C ILE A 292 -9.26 14.68 -0.69
N GLU A 293 -8.57 15.22 -1.65
CA GLU A 293 -9.16 15.89 -2.83
C GLU A 293 -8.50 15.42 -4.11
N ILE A 294 -9.23 15.43 -5.22
CA ILE A 294 -8.68 15.16 -6.56
C ILE A 294 -7.76 16.34 -6.93
N GLU A 295 -6.57 16.06 -7.48
CA GLU A 295 -5.65 17.06 -8.03
C GLU A 295 -6.09 17.61 -9.38
#